data_2c3187f138f30df2b958f5aec6f5dcfa
#
_entry.id   2c3187f138f30df2b958f5aec6f5dcfa
#
_cell.length_a   1.000
_cell.length_b   1.000
_cell.length_c   1.000
_cell.angle_alpha   90.00
_cell.angle_beta   90.00
_cell.angle_gamma   90.00
#
_symmetry.space_group_name_H-M   'P 1'
#
loop_
_entity.id
_entity.type
_entity.pdbx_description
1 polymer ?
#
loop_
_entity_poly.entity_id
_entity_poly.type
_entity_poly.pdbx_seq_one_letter_code
_entity_poly.pdbx_strand_id
1 'polypeptide(L)'
;MSDIATRDETIKKELLEYQGNILILANAGSGKTTFLAEKLKSDSKKLDNYQKLAAITFTRNATEEIKQKLVKIPENVVVSTIDSFLDNEIILPFLDQRYKVTTSLQFSFQQEYKFNNFDIGLSQIMQNGIFATYDNPTARQGKNFKCEVALDILKNIESASEYLKYKFNSLYIDEFQDCDQSMNDLFMYLKDELGIRLFIVGDDKQSIYQWRGASPRYIKNLWENENDLKKARFIGNFRSLPKIVDFSLAITPGRQINFINKLGSILYLKAKQYSLKEDIIRFLIENSDINLNEQNYFLIGNNQHIFETATQLGRMFPNQFDYVRKNPFIECTNSIFLQSLAQYYFLDDFSEYDVLNNLFPDYNDDFRRGLLKKIEKLASNS
;
A
#
# COMPACT_ATOMS: atom_id res chain seq x y z
N MET A 1 11.48 -26.82 -11.29
CA MET A 1 10.79 -26.11 -10.17
C MET A 1 11.37 -26.48 -8.80
N SER A 2 11.72 -27.73 -8.54
CA SER A 2 12.33 -28.15 -7.25
C SER A 2 13.58 -27.34 -6.89
N ASP A 3 14.51 -27.15 -7.84
CA ASP A 3 15.79 -26.48 -7.59
C ASP A 3 15.65 -24.98 -7.25
N ILE A 4 14.72 -24.28 -7.90
CA ILE A 4 14.47 -22.85 -7.64
C ILE A 4 13.80 -22.64 -6.29
N ALA A 5 12.80 -23.46 -5.95
CA ALA A 5 12.14 -23.41 -4.66
C ALA A 5 13.14 -23.71 -3.53
N THR A 6 13.97 -24.75 -3.70
CA THR A 6 15.01 -25.11 -2.72
C THR A 6 16.03 -24.02 -2.56
N ARG A 7 16.44 -23.34 -3.63
CA ARG A 7 17.36 -22.20 -3.59
C ARG A 7 16.78 -21.01 -2.81
N ASP A 8 15.54 -20.60 -3.16
CA ASP A 8 14.90 -19.46 -2.48
C ASP A 8 14.69 -19.76 -0.99
N GLU A 9 14.32 -20.99 -0.63
CA GLU A 9 14.17 -21.42 0.77
C GLU A 9 15.51 -21.42 1.53
N THR A 10 16.61 -21.79 0.89
CA THR A 10 17.93 -21.72 1.49
C THR A 10 18.33 -20.27 1.79
N ILE A 11 18.09 -19.36 0.81
CA ILE A 11 18.35 -17.94 0.98
C ILE A 11 17.49 -17.34 2.10
N LYS A 12 16.20 -17.69 2.17
CA LYS A 12 15.31 -17.23 3.23
C LYS A 12 15.79 -17.65 4.61
N LYS A 13 16.20 -18.91 4.79
CA LYS A 13 16.75 -19.39 6.06
C LYS A 13 17.98 -18.61 6.50
N GLU A 14 18.91 -18.32 5.59
CA GLU A 14 20.09 -17.50 5.88
C GLU A 14 19.69 -16.08 6.30
N LEU A 15 18.75 -15.46 5.56
CA LEU A 15 18.30 -14.10 5.85
C LEU A 15 17.49 -13.99 7.14
N LEU A 16 16.76 -15.03 7.58
CA LEU A 16 16.05 -15.03 8.86
C LEU A 16 16.99 -14.81 10.05
N GLU A 17 18.20 -15.32 9.99
CA GLU A 17 19.19 -15.16 11.07
C GLU A 17 20.04 -13.90 10.93
N TYR A 18 20.12 -13.33 9.75
CA TYR A 18 20.96 -12.15 9.49
C TYR A 18 20.38 -10.89 10.14
N GLN A 19 21.22 -10.12 10.85
CA GLN A 19 20.84 -8.97 11.67
C GLN A 19 21.34 -7.62 11.14
N GLY A 20 21.77 -7.54 9.88
CA GLY A 20 22.17 -6.30 9.23
C GLY A 20 21.11 -5.76 8.28
N ASN A 21 21.50 -4.77 7.48
CA ASN A 21 20.67 -4.23 6.41
C ASN A 21 20.48 -5.27 5.29
N ILE A 22 19.26 -5.39 4.78
CA ILE A 22 18.89 -6.40 3.76
C ILE A 22 18.18 -5.70 2.60
N LEU A 23 18.52 -6.09 1.38
CA LEU A 23 17.82 -5.73 0.16
C LEU A 23 17.44 -6.98 -0.63
N ILE A 24 16.15 -7.15 -0.86
CA ILE A 24 15.61 -8.29 -1.62
C ILE A 24 14.94 -7.80 -2.91
N LEU A 25 15.48 -8.22 -4.05
CA LEU A 25 14.77 -8.14 -5.32
C LEU A 25 13.97 -9.42 -5.53
N ALA A 26 12.66 -9.29 -5.60
CA ALA A 26 11.77 -10.43 -5.58
C ALA A 26 10.72 -10.36 -6.69
N ASN A 27 10.66 -11.36 -7.53
CA ASN A 27 9.68 -11.44 -8.61
C ASN A 27 8.24 -11.51 -8.06
N ALA A 28 7.26 -11.21 -8.93
CA ALA A 28 5.84 -11.43 -8.64
C ALA A 28 5.59 -12.85 -8.15
N GLY A 29 4.78 -12.99 -7.10
CA GLY A 29 4.40 -14.31 -6.57
C GLY A 29 5.51 -15.11 -5.87
N SER A 30 6.68 -14.50 -5.58
CA SER A 30 7.81 -15.18 -4.91
C SER A 30 7.66 -15.29 -3.39
N GLY A 31 6.58 -14.73 -2.82
CA GLY A 31 6.35 -14.76 -1.38
C GLY A 31 7.03 -13.62 -0.62
N LYS A 32 7.29 -12.48 -1.25
CA LYS A 32 7.90 -11.27 -0.64
C LYS A 32 7.31 -10.92 0.72
N THR A 33 6.01 -10.58 0.72
CA THR A 33 5.29 -10.12 1.92
C THR A 33 5.18 -11.22 2.98
N THR A 34 5.11 -12.49 2.57
CA THR A 34 5.15 -13.63 3.50
C THR A 34 6.48 -13.70 4.23
N PHE A 35 7.58 -13.62 3.49
CA PHE A 35 8.91 -13.64 4.09
C PHE A 35 9.17 -12.42 4.96
N LEU A 36 8.71 -11.23 4.56
CA LEU A 36 8.78 -10.02 5.39
C LEU A 36 8.06 -10.24 6.74
N ALA A 37 6.87 -10.83 6.73
CA ALA A 37 6.12 -11.13 7.96
C ALA A 37 6.83 -12.19 8.84
N GLU A 38 7.44 -13.20 8.23
CA GLU A 38 8.25 -14.21 8.95
C GLU A 38 9.47 -13.58 9.60
N LYS A 39 10.18 -12.73 8.87
CA LYS A 39 11.35 -12.01 9.39
C LYS A 39 10.98 -11.07 10.52
N LEU A 40 9.88 -10.31 10.40
CA LEU A 40 9.34 -9.48 11.47
C LEU A 40 9.07 -10.29 12.74
N LYS A 41 8.40 -11.45 12.61
CA LYS A 41 8.15 -12.35 13.76
C LYS A 41 9.43 -12.89 14.39
N SER A 42 10.42 -13.23 13.57
CA SER A 42 11.71 -13.72 14.06
C SER A 42 12.46 -12.63 14.82
N ASP A 43 12.56 -11.43 14.22
CA ASP A 43 13.33 -10.34 14.78
C ASP A 43 12.66 -9.71 16.00
N SER A 44 11.31 -9.68 16.05
CA SER A 44 10.58 -9.16 17.21
C SER A 44 10.88 -9.91 18.53
N LYS A 45 11.28 -11.18 18.43
CA LYS A 45 11.66 -12.01 19.59
C LYS A 45 13.09 -11.75 20.08
N LYS A 46 13.91 -11.08 19.26
CA LYS A 46 15.32 -10.82 19.52
C LYS A 46 15.57 -9.40 20.04
N LEU A 47 14.52 -8.58 20.14
CA LEU A 47 14.62 -7.20 20.57
C LEU A 47 14.58 -7.04 22.09
N ASP A 48 15.22 -5.98 22.56
CA ASP A 48 15.02 -5.47 23.91
C ASP A 48 13.60 -4.93 24.12
N ASN A 49 13.10 -4.96 25.35
CA ASN A 49 11.70 -4.65 25.67
C ASN A 49 11.23 -3.23 25.27
N TYR A 50 12.14 -2.29 25.09
CA TYR A 50 11.81 -0.90 24.75
C TYR A 50 11.89 -0.63 23.24
N GLN A 51 12.53 -1.51 22.47
CA GLN A 51 12.71 -1.32 21.03
C GLN A 51 11.52 -1.85 20.24
N LYS A 52 11.28 -1.24 19.08
CA LYS A 52 10.25 -1.65 18.15
C LYS A 52 10.80 -1.93 16.75
N LEU A 53 10.05 -2.71 15.99
CA LEU A 53 10.17 -2.84 14.55
C LEU A 53 9.01 -2.09 13.90
N ALA A 54 9.23 -1.47 12.74
CA ALA A 54 8.15 -0.90 11.95
C ALA A 54 8.11 -1.52 10.55
N ALA A 55 6.94 -2.03 10.15
CA ALA A 55 6.66 -2.43 8.79
C ALA A 55 5.92 -1.29 8.07
N ILE A 56 6.56 -0.77 7.04
CA ILE A 56 6.10 0.39 6.28
C ILE A 56 5.60 -0.06 4.91
N THR A 57 4.41 0.37 4.54
CA THR A 57 3.78 0.09 3.25
C THR A 57 3.31 1.38 2.57
N PHE A 58 3.01 1.32 1.27
CA PHE A 58 2.51 2.47 0.52
C PHE A 58 0.98 2.53 0.44
N THR A 59 0.29 1.45 0.80
CA THR A 59 -1.17 1.37 0.72
C THR A 59 -1.77 0.70 1.95
N ARG A 60 -3.00 1.09 2.30
CA ARG A 60 -3.75 0.45 3.40
C ARG A 60 -3.95 -1.06 3.15
N ASN A 61 -4.21 -1.46 1.91
CA ASN A 61 -4.38 -2.88 1.58
C ASN A 61 -3.11 -3.69 1.85
N ALA A 62 -1.92 -3.16 1.52
CA ALA A 62 -0.65 -3.81 1.84
C ALA A 62 -0.42 -3.90 3.36
N THR A 63 -0.81 -2.85 4.11
CA THR A 63 -0.77 -2.87 5.58
C THR A 63 -1.62 -4.02 6.12
N GLU A 64 -2.85 -4.16 5.66
CA GLU A 64 -3.75 -5.22 6.10
C GLU A 64 -3.25 -6.62 5.66
N GLU A 65 -2.64 -6.75 4.49
CA GLU A 65 -2.02 -8.01 4.05
C GLU A 65 -0.90 -8.45 5.01
N ILE A 66 -0.02 -7.53 5.42
CA ILE A 66 1.03 -7.84 6.40
C ILE A 66 0.42 -8.24 7.75
N LYS A 67 -0.59 -7.51 8.24
CA LYS A 67 -1.28 -7.83 9.50
C LYS A 67 -1.91 -9.23 9.47
N GLN A 68 -2.59 -9.58 8.36
CA GLN A 68 -3.19 -10.91 8.18
C GLN A 68 -2.11 -12.01 8.20
N LYS A 69 -0.96 -11.80 7.55
CA LYS A 69 0.14 -12.77 7.57
C LYS A 69 0.80 -12.91 8.94
N LEU A 70 0.81 -11.85 9.72
CA LEU A 70 1.27 -11.90 11.11
C LEU A 70 0.32 -12.68 12.02
N VAL A 71 -0.97 -12.78 11.71
CA VAL A 71 -2.06 -13.40 12.49
C VAL A 71 -2.24 -12.69 13.84
N LYS A 72 -1.20 -12.66 14.67
CA LYS A 72 -1.09 -11.85 15.90
C LYS A 72 0.11 -10.94 15.74
N ILE A 73 -0.13 -9.65 15.81
CA ILE A 73 0.92 -8.62 15.72
C ILE A 73 1.64 -8.61 17.08
N PRO A 74 2.98 -8.80 17.11
CA PRO A 74 3.75 -8.65 18.35
C PRO A 74 3.64 -7.21 18.89
N GLU A 75 3.64 -7.03 20.22
CA GLU A 75 3.48 -5.71 20.87
C GLU A 75 4.59 -4.70 20.49
N ASN A 76 5.76 -5.23 20.15
CA ASN A 76 6.91 -4.45 19.71
C ASN A 76 6.99 -4.28 18.18
N VAL A 77 5.91 -4.57 17.43
CA VAL A 77 5.83 -4.38 15.97
C VAL A 77 4.75 -3.36 15.64
N VAL A 78 5.12 -2.33 14.89
CA VAL A 78 4.23 -1.34 14.29
C VAL A 78 4.04 -1.69 12.81
N VAL A 79 2.79 -1.79 12.33
CA VAL A 79 2.47 -2.00 10.92
C VAL A 79 1.62 -0.84 10.45
N SER A 80 2.14 -0.01 9.55
CA SER A 80 1.46 1.21 9.11
C SER A 80 1.80 1.58 7.67
N THR A 81 1.02 2.50 7.11
CA THR A 81 1.43 3.19 5.88
C THR A 81 2.55 4.18 6.17
N ILE A 82 3.32 4.55 5.13
CA ILE A 82 4.35 5.59 5.25
C ILE A 82 3.77 6.89 5.82
N ASP A 83 2.62 7.34 5.31
CA ASP A 83 1.97 8.57 5.78
C ASP A 83 1.64 8.51 7.28
N SER A 84 1.04 7.40 7.73
CA SER A 84 0.70 7.23 9.16
C SER A 84 1.94 7.12 10.04
N PHE A 85 3.01 6.49 9.56
CA PHE A 85 4.28 6.44 10.28
C PHE A 85 4.88 7.83 10.45
N LEU A 86 4.93 8.61 9.37
CA LEU A 86 5.46 9.97 9.42
C LEU A 86 4.64 10.86 10.35
N ASP A 87 3.31 10.80 10.25
CA ASP A 87 2.41 11.60 11.08
C ASP A 87 2.60 11.28 12.57
N ASN A 88 2.54 10.00 12.94
CA ASN A 88 2.51 9.59 14.34
C ASN A 88 3.88 9.60 15.02
N GLU A 89 4.95 9.33 14.27
CA GLU A 89 6.27 9.14 14.85
C GLU A 89 7.21 10.34 14.68
N ILE A 90 6.96 11.20 13.70
CA ILE A 90 7.88 12.31 13.40
C ILE A 90 7.16 13.65 13.38
N ILE A 91 6.12 13.81 12.55
CA ILE A 91 5.58 15.12 12.27
C ILE A 91 4.81 15.64 13.47
N LEU A 92 3.72 14.98 13.88
CA LEU A 92 2.87 15.46 14.96
C LEU A 92 3.60 15.62 16.30
N PRO A 93 4.50 14.70 16.71
CA PRO A 93 5.23 14.86 17.97
C PRO A 93 6.21 16.03 18.01
N PHE A 94 6.79 16.43 16.87
CA PHE A 94 7.91 17.38 16.82
C PHE A 94 7.64 18.63 15.99
N LEU A 95 6.45 18.75 15.38
CA LEU A 95 6.08 19.87 14.51
C LEU A 95 6.13 21.21 15.25
N ASP A 96 5.57 21.26 16.47
CA ASP A 96 5.59 22.47 17.31
C ASP A 96 7.01 22.88 17.68
N GLN A 97 7.84 21.91 18.07
CA GLN A 97 9.24 22.17 18.43
C GLN A 97 10.03 22.74 17.24
N ARG A 98 9.78 22.26 16.03
CA ARG A 98 10.48 22.71 14.83
C ARG A 98 9.96 24.03 14.29
N TYR A 99 8.63 24.20 14.22
CA TYR A 99 8.01 25.31 13.50
C TYR A 99 7.21 26.25 14.38
N LYS A 100 7.16 26.02 15.71
CA LYS A 100 6.43 26.85 16.69
C LYS A 100 4.94 27.02 16.33
N VAL A 101 4.33 25.93 15.88
CA VAL A 101 2.92 25.90 15.54
C VAL A 101 2.09 25.91 16.80
N THR A 102 1.08 26.76 16.88
CA THR A 102 0.19 26.80 18.05
C THR A 102 -0.59 25.50 18.16
N THR A 103 -0.55 24.83 19.31
CA THR A 103 -1.16 23.51 19.60
C THR A 103 -2.68 23.45 19.45
N SER A 104 -3.36 24.56 19.11
CA SER A 104 -4.80 24.64 18.87
C SER A 104 -5.23 24.29 17.44
N LEU A 105 -4.28 24.07 16.51
CA LEU A 105 -4.60 23.73 15.13
C LEU A 105 -4.95 22.25 15.00
N GLN A 106 -6.11 21.97 14.45
CA GLN A 106 -6.45 20.62 13.96
C GLN A 106 -5.80 20.40 12.60
N PHE A 107 -4.90 19.43 12.54
CA PHE A 107 -4.23 19.09 11.29
C PHE A 107 -5.13 18.25 10.39
N SER A 108 -5.26 18.66 9.13
CA SER A 108 -6.04 17.95 8.12
C SER A 108 -5.24 17.76 6.84
N PHE A 109 -5.41 16.61 6.18
CA PHE A 109 -4.88 16.38 4.85
C PHE A 109 -5.95 16.71 3.81
N GLN A 110 -5.67 17.68 2.92
CA GLN A 110 -6.58 18.12 1.87
C GLN A 110 -5.95 17.83 0.51
N GLN A 111 -6.46 16.81 -0.18
CA GLN A 111 -5.97 16.40 -1.51
C GLN A 111 -6.14 17.46 -2.60
N GLU A 112 -7.17 18.28 -2.47
CA GLU A 112 -7.50 19.34 -3.43
C GLU A 112 -6.59 20.56 -3.28
N TYR A 113 -5.96 20.71 -2.11
CA TYR A 113 -5.05 21.81 -1.85
C TYR A 113 -3.66 21.47 -2.40
N LYS A 114 -3.09 22.37 -3.20
CA LYS A 114 -1.82 22.16 -3.87
C LYS A 114 -0.94 23.40 -3.74
N PHE A 115 0.36 23.20 -3.67
CA PHE A 115 1.34 24.28 -3.57
C PHE A 115 2.59 23.99 -4.43
N ASN A 116 3.35 25.05 -4.73
CA ASN A 116 4.42 24.99 -5.73
C ASN A 116 5.79 24.70 -5.13
N ASN A 117 6.01 24.95 -3.84
CA ASN A 117 7.28 24.74 -3.18
C ASN A 117 7.10 24.44 -1.70
N PHE A 118 8.20 24.00 -1.05
CA PHE A 118 8.24 23.58 0.35
C PHE A 118 7.81 24.71 1.32
N ASP A 119 8.31 25.94 1.12
CA ASP A 119 8.06 27.07 2.04
C ASP A 119 6.59 27.46 2.06
N ILE A 120 5.92 27.43 0.89
CA ILE A 120 4.48 27.70 0.80
C ILE A 120 3.69 26.62 1.52
N GLY A 121 4.04 25.34 1.29
CA GLY A 121 3.41 24.21 1.98
C GLY A 121 3.61 24.30 3.48
N LEU A 122 4.81 24.62 3.93
CA LEU A 122 5.12 24.81 5.33
C LEU A 122 4.31 25.96 5.97
N SER A 123 4.19 27.10 5.24
CA SER A 123 3.37 28.22 5.69
C SER A 123 1.90 27.82 5.88
N GLN A 124 1.36 26.94 5.04
CA GLN A 124 -0.01 26.44 5.18
C GLN A 124 -0.18 25.54 6.40
N ILE A 125 0.81 24.69 6.71
CA ILE A 125 0.80 23.91 7.97
C ILE A 125 0.79 24.86 9.17
N MET A 126 1.68 25.85 9.18
CA MET A 126 1.85 26.76 10.30
C MET A 126 0.61 27.66 10.54
N GLN A 127 -0.05 28.09 9.47
CA GLN A 127 -1.19 29.02 9.58
C GLN A 127 -2.53 28.31 9.74
N ASN A 128 -2.72 27.22 9.03
CA ASN A 128 -4.03 26.60 8.84
C ASN A 128 -4.08 25.11 9.22
N GLY A 129 -2.97 24.50 9.62
CA GLY A 129 -2.90 23.07 9.90
C GLY A 129 -3.14 22.17 8.69
N ILE A 130 -2.95 22.68 7.46
CA ILE A 130 -3.28 21.95 6.24
C ILE A 130 -2.04 21.28 5.67
N PHE A 131 -2.07 19.94 5.57
CA PHE A 131 -1.15 19.16 4.76
C PHE A 131 -1.75 18.93 3.38
N ALA A 132 -0.94 19.12 2.35
CA ALA A 132 -1.36 18.96 0.97
C ALA A 132 -0.25 18.36 0.10
N THR A 133 -0.41 18.35 -1.21
CA THR A 133 0.57 17.84 -2.16
C THR A 133 1.12 18.95 -3.04
N TYR A 134 2.29 18.71 -3.65
CA TYR A 134 2.83 19.65 -4.63
C TYR A 134 1.97 19.68 -5.90
N ASP A 135 1.76 20.90 -6.45
CA ASP A 135 0.98 21.11 -7.67
C ASP A 135 1.82 20.96 -8.96
N ASN A 136 3.14 21.09 -8.87
CA ASN A 136 4.00 21.19 -10.03
C ASN A 136 4.25 19.84 -10.71
N PRO A 137 4.12 19.71 -12.05
CA PRO A 137 4.55 18.53 -12.80
C PRO A 137 6.02 18.15 -12.60
N THR A 138 6.90 19.12 -12.33
CA THR A 138 8.30 18.89 -11.95
C THR A 138 8.42 18.39 -10.50
N ALA A 139 7.51 18.76 -9.61
CA ALA A 139 7.38 18.18 -8.27
C ALA A 139 6.84 16.75 -8.31
N ARG A 140 6.07 16.38 -9.34
CA ARG A 140 5.75 14.99 -9.66
C ARG A 140 6.98 14.13 -9.99
N GLN A 141 8.14 14.74 -10.16
CA GLN A 141 9.43 14.04 -10.36
C GLN A 141 10.02 13.50 -9.04
N GLY A 142 9.17 13.04 -8.12
CA GLY A 142 9.62 12.25 -6.99
C GLY A 142 9.79 13.02 -5.68
N LYS A 143 9.00 14.07 -5.45
CA LYS A 143 8.99 14.80 -4.18
C LYS A 143 7.70 14.55 -3.41
N ASN A 144 7.84 14.12 -2.16
CA ASN A 144 6.76 13.93 -1.21
C ASN A 144 6.92 14.93 -0.07
N PHE A 145 5.97 15.85 0.05
CA PHE A 145 6.04 16.94 1.01
C PHE A 145 6.11 16.46 2.47
N LYS A 146 5.34 15.44 2.85
CA LYS A 146 5.41 14.89 4.21
C LYS A 146 6.79 14.30 4.52
N CYS A 147 7.41 13.61 3.56
CA CYS A 147 8.77 13.10 3.74
C CYS A 147 9.79 14.23 3.86
N GLU A 148 9.62 15.32 3.11
CA GLU A 148 10.52 16.49 3.24
C GLU A 148 10.34 17.18 4.60
N VAL A 149 9.12 17.37 5.09
CA VAL A 149 8.84 17.89 6.44
C VAL A 149 9.43 17.01 7.52
N ALA A 150 9.23 15.69 7.41
CA ALA A 150 9.79 14.73 8.36
C ALA A 150 11.32 14.77 8.36
N LEU A 151 11.95 14.82 7.19
CA LEU A 151 13.40 14.91 7.07
C LEU A 151 13.94 16.24 7.60
N ASP A 152 13.23 17.35 7.38
CA ASP A 152 13.61 18.65 7.95
C ASP A 152 13.51 18.65 9.49
N ILE A 153 12.46 18.04 10.06
CA ILE A 153 12.35 17.87 11.51
C ILE A 153 13.54 17.06 12.04
N LEU A 154 13.81 15.90 11.45
CA LEU A 154 14.88 15.02 11.91
C LEU A 154 16.27 15.67 11.83
N LYS A 155 16.54 16.47 10.81
CA LYS A 155 17.82 17.17 10.64
C LYS A 155 18.01 18.33 11.60
N ASN A 156 16.94 18.93 12.11
CA ASN A 156 17.00 20.16 12.89
C ASN A 156 16.56 19.99 14.35
N ILE A 157 15.96 18.85 14.72
CA ILE A 157 15.49 18.57 16.08
C ILE A 157 16.17 17.29 16.57
N GLU A 158 17.22 17.46 17.35
CA GLU A 158 18.04 16.36 17.88
C GLU A 158 17.18 15.33 18.65
N SER A 159 16.26 15.82 19.51
CA SER A 159 15.36 14.94 20.26
C SER A 159 14.45 14.08 19.38
N ALA A 160 14.09 14.53 18.17
CA ALA A 160 13.31 13.73 17.23
C ALA A 160 14.16 12.57 16.65
N SER A 161 15.41 12.85 16.29
CA SER A 161 16.34 11.86 15.79
C SER A 161 16.71 10.83 16.87
N GLU A 162 17.00 11.28 18.09
CA GLU A 162 17.24 10.40 19.24
C GLU A 162 16.02 9.52 19.55
N TYR A 163 14.81 10.12 19.57
CA TYR A 163 13.59 9.36 19.81
C TYR A 163 13.41 8.21 18.81
N LEU A 164 13.58 8.47 17.52
CA LEU A 164 13.47 7.41 16.50
C LEU A 164 14.56 6.36 16.65
N LYS A 165 15.82 6.80 16.84
CA LYS A 165 16.97 5.92 17.00
C LYS A 165 16.82 4.95 18.18
N TYR A 166 16.29 5.43 19.30
CA TYR A 166 16.09 4.58 20.48
C TYR A 166 14.83 3.72 20.38
N LYS A 167 13.78 4.24 19.75
CA LYS A 167 12.50 3.53 19.62
C LYS A 167 12.54 2.44 18.57
N PHE A 168 13.12 2.69 17.40
CA PHE A 168 13.09 1.76 16.28
C PHE A 168 14.44 1.12 16.02
N ASN A 169 14.49 -0.18 16.15
CA ASN A 169 15.66 -0.98 15.81
C ASN A 169 15.80 -1.21 14.30
N SER A 170 14.67 -1.46 13.62
CA SER A 170 14.65 -1.73 12.17
C SER A 170 13.35 -1.30 11.53
N LEU A 171 13.43 -0.88 10.26
CA LEU A 171 12.30 -0.63 9.37
C LEU A 171 12.25 -1.68 8.28
N TYR A 172 11.06 -2.21 8.03
CA TYR A 172 10.74 -3.20 7.00
C TYR A 172 9.88 -2.51 5.95
N ILE A 173 10.41 -2.35 4.74
CA ILE A 173 9.77 -1.59 3.68
C ILE A 173 9.40 -2.55 2.56
N ASP A 174 8.10 -2.75 2.35
CA ASP A 174 7.56 -3.54 1.23
C ASP A 174 7.31 -2.64 0.01
N GLU A 175 7.38 -3.21 -1.17
CA GLU A 175 7.15 -2.55 -2.48
C GLU A 175 8.05 -1.31 -2.72
N PHE A 176 9.31 -1.37 -2.33
CA PHE A 176 10.25 -0.23 -2.41
C PHE A 176 10.44 0.35 -3.83
N GLN A 177 10.08 -0.39 -4.89
CA GLN A 177 10.09 0.14 -6.25
C GLN A 177 9.08 1.29 -6.47
N ASP A 178 8.15 1.49 -5.54
CA ASP A 178 7.18 2.57 -5.55
C ASP A 178 7.61 3.79 -4.73
N CYS A 179 8.85 3.81 -4.22
CA CYS A 179 9.46 4.98 -3.60
C CYS A 179 9.67 6.11 -4.59
N ASP A 180 9.40 7.32 -4.14
CA ASP A 180 9.87 8.57 -4.75
C ASP A 180 11.22 9.01 -4.16
N GLN A 181 11.74 10.14 -4.64
CA GLN A 181 13.02 10.66 -4.17
C GLN A 181 13.01 11.01 -2.68
N SER A 182 11.98 11.74 -2.21
CA SER A 182 11.93 12.18 -0.82
C SER A 182 11.80 11.02 0.16
N MET A 183 11.07 9.97 -0.23
CA MET A 183 10.99 8.73 0.53
C MET A 183 12.36 8.03 0.60
N ASN A 184 13.03 7.89 -0.54
CA ASN A 184 14.36 7.29 -0.59
C ASN A 184 15.35 8.06 0.30
N ASP A 185 15.37 9.39 0.18
CA ASP A 185 16.28 10.25 0.96
C ASP A 185 16.00 10.13 2.46
N LEU A 186 14.73 10.04 2.85
CA LEU A 186 14.34 9.80 4.23
C LEU A 186 14.83 8.44 4.74
N PHE A 187 14.58 7.36 4.00
CA PHE A 187 15.00 6.02 4.43
C PHE A 187 16.52 5.90 4.52
N MET A 188 17.26 6.52 3.57
CA MET A 188 18.72 6.54 3.65
C MET A 188 19.21 7.36 4.86
N TYR A 189 18.59 8.50 5.16
CA TYR A 189 18.90 9.25 6.37
C TYR A 189 18.67 8.43 7.64
N LEU A 190 17.57 7.71 7.74
CA LEU A 190 17.29 6.83 8.89
C LEU A 190 18.34 5.71 9.02
N LYS A 191 18.82 5.17 7.90
CA LYS A 191 19.88 4.16 7.88
C LYS A 191 21.25 4.75 8.24
N ASP A 192 21.67 5.78 7.52
CA ASP A 192 23.04 6.27 7.53
C ASP A 192 23.35 7.15 8.75
N GLU A 193 22.41 8.01 9.13
CA GLU A 193 22.59 8.98 10.22
C GLU A 193 22.08 8.46 11.57
N LEU A 194 20.94 7.74 11.56
CA LEU A 194 20.36 7.25 12.81
C LEU A 194 20.74 5.80 13.12
N GLY A 195 21.32 5.07 12.19
CA GLY A 195 21.71 3.68 12.37
C GLY A 195 20.53 2.71 12.49
N ILE A 196 19.33 3.10 12.02
CA ILE A 196 18.16 2.24 12.00
C ILE A 196 18.32 1.25 10.85
N ARG A 197 18.29 -0.05 11.13
CA ARG A 197 18.46 -1.07 10.10
C ARG A 197 17.30 -1.08 9.11
N LEU A 198 17.61 -1.29 7.84
CA LEU A 198 16.61 -1.41 6.78
C LEU A 198 16.49 -2.84 6.27
N PHE A 199 15.27 -3.34 6.22
CA PHE A 199 14.87 -4.52 5.49
C PHE A 199 14.01 -4.07 4.30
N ILE A 200 14.59 -4.07 3.12
CA ILE A 200 13.98 -3.54 1.90
C ILE A 200 13.57 -4.69 0.99
N VAL A 201 12.32 -4.69 0.55
CA VAL A 201 11.81 -5.67 -0.43
C VAL A 201 11.12 -4.94 -1.56
N GLY A 202 11.35 -5.37 -2.79
CA GLY A 202 10.69 -4.81 -3.96
C GLY A 202 10.91 -5.62 -5.24
N ASP A 203 10.16 -5.25 -6.28
CA ASP A 203 10.30 -5.78 -7.62
C ASP A 203 10.55 -4.64 -8.61
N ASP A 204 11.78 -4.51 -9.07
CA ASP A 204 12.21 -3.43 -9.96
C ASP A 204 11.46 -3.37 -11.31
N LYS A 205 10.64 -4.41 -11.61
CA LYS A 205 9.84 -4.53 -12.83
C LYS A 205 8.36 -4.20 -12.63
N GLN A 206 7.90 -4.05 -11.38
CA GLN A 206 6.50 -3.83 -11.04
C GLN A 206 6.20 -2.41 -10.55
N SER A 207 7.03 -1.42 -10.82
CA SER A 207 6.72 -0.02 -10.49
C SER A 207 5.57 0.50 -11.37
N ILE A 208 4.38 0.63 -10.78
CA ILE A 208 3.16 1.09 -11.45
C ILE A 208 2.76 2.53 -11.08
N TYR A 209 3.45 3.14 -10.11
CA TYR A 209 3.16 4.48 -9.62
C TYR A 209 4.12 5.56 -10.15
N GLN A 210 4.76 5.33 -11.30
CA GLN A 210 5.69 6.30 -11.91
C GLN A 210 5.03 7.66 -12.17
N TRP A 211 3.74 7.67 -12.49
CA TRP A 211 2.94 8.88 -12.65
C TRP A 211 2.79 9.72 -11.35
N ARG A 212 3.07 9.13 -10.17
CA ARG A 212 3.13 9.81 -8.87
C ARG A 212 4.54 10.20 -8.45
N GLY A 213 5.55 9.95 -9.30
CA GLY A 213 6.96 10.21 -8.96
C GLY A 213 7.74 9.00 -8.46
N ALA A 214 7.09 7.84 -8.29
CA ALA A 214 7.79 6.59 -7.99
C ALA A 214 8.79 6.24 -9.10
N SER A 215 9.93 5.68 -8.72
CA SER A 215 10.93 5.28 -9.70
C SER A 215 11.69 4.02 -9.27
N PRO A 216 11.70 2.98 -10.10
CA PRO A 216 12.48 1.77 -9.82
C PRO A 216 14.00 2.01 -9.82
N ARG A 217 14.45 3.21 -10.23
CA ARG A 217 15.87 3.59 -10.19
C ARG A 217 16.45 3.56 -8.78
N TYR A 218 15.65 3.87 -7.74
CA TYR A 218 16.13 3.90 -6.36
C TYR A 218 16.51 2.50 -5.88
N ILE A 219 15.63 1.51 -6.04
CA ILE A 219 15.95 0.13 -5.66
C ILE A 219 17.08 -0.46 -6.51
N LYS A 220 17.19 -0.08 -7.79
CA LYS A 220 18.30 -0.48 -8.66
C LYS A 220 19.61 0.14 -8.21
N ASN A 221 19.61 1.44 -7.86
CA ASN A 221 20.79 2.12 -7.34
C ASN A 221 21.28 1.49 -6.03
N LEU A 222 20.38 1.17 -5.10
CA LEU A 222 20.72 0.43 -3.89
C LEU A 222 21.32 -0.94 -4.21
N TRP A 223 20.77 -1.63 -5.21
CA TRP A 223 21.29 -2.92 -5.63
C TRP A 223 22.70 -2.82 -6.22
N GLU A 224 22.99 -1.81 -6.98
CA GLU A 224 24.26 -1.65 -7.70
C GLU A 224 25.35 -1.03 -6.83
N ASN A 225 25.01 -0.02 -6.04
CA ASN A 225 25.98 0.88 -5.43
C ASN A 225 26.09 0.76 -3.90
N GLU A 226 25.07 0.28 -3.17
CA GLU A 226 25.14 0.12 -1.72
C GLU A 226 25.85 -1.19 -1.34
N ASN A 227 26.92 -1.09 -0.57
CA ASN A 227 27.72 -2.25 -0.18
C ASN A 227 27.40 -2.78 1.23
N ASP A 228 26.73 -2.00 2.07
CA ASP A 228 26.34 -2.38 3.43
C ASP A 228 24.99 -3.14 3.50
N LEU A 229 24.38 -3.41 2.33
CA LEU A 229 23.16 -4.20 2.21
C LEU A 229 23.49 -5.66 1.84
N LYS A 230 23.01 -6.61 2.64
CA LYS A 230 22.98 -8.03 2.25
C LYS A 230 21.95 -8.20 1.14
N LYS A 231 22.40 -8.47 -0.07
CA LYS A 231 21.57 -8.55 -1.28
C LYS A 231 21.10 -9.96 -1.56
N ALA A 232 19.81 -10.13 -1.87
CA ALA A 232 19.24 -11.42 -2.25
C ALA A 232 18.23 -11.28 -3.38
N ARG A 233 18.02 -12.36 -4.16
CA ARG A 233 16.99 -12.43 -5.19
C ARG A 233 16.08 -13.63 -4.96
N PHE A 234 14.76 -13.37 -4.94
CA PHE A 234 13.74 -14.41 -5.00
C PHE A 234 13.21 -14.48 -6.43
N ILE A 235 13.41 -15.63 -7.08
CA ILE A 235 13.08 -15.83 -8.48
C ILE A 235 11.91 -16.80 -8.69
N GLY A 236 11.48 -17.51 -7.64
CA GLY A 236 10.32 -18.39 -7.68
C GLY A 236 9.02 -17.63 -7.93
N ASN A 237 8.02 -18.33 -8.43
CA ASN A 237 6.63 -17.87 -8.44
C ASN A 237 5.75 -19.00 -7.95
N PHE A 238 5.11 -18.76 -6.78
CA PHE A 238 4.23 -19.72 -6.10
C PHE A 238 2.75 -19.33 -6.22
N ARG A 239 2.45 -18.26 -6.95
CA ARG A 239 1.09 -17.71 -7.09
C ARG A 239 0.42 -18.13 -8.38
N SER A 240 1.16 -18.07 -9.50
CA SER A 240 0.58 -18.17 -10.84
C SER A 240 0.96 -19.48 -11.52
N LEU A 241 0.09 -19.94 -12.41
CA LEU A 241 0.39 -21.09 -13.27
C LEU A 241 1.63 -20.82 -14.14
N PRO A 242 2.45 -21.83 -14.41
CA PRO A 242 3.71 -21.69 -15.16
C PRO A 242 3.56 -20.93 -16.49
N LYS A 243 2.53 -21.20 -17.28
CA LYS A 243 2.30 -20.51 -18.56
C LYS A 243 2.02 -19.00 -18.40
N ILE A 244 1.36 -18.59 -17.31
CA ILE A 244 1.14 -17.16 -17.02
C ILE A 244 2.47 -16.49 -16.70
N VAL A 245 3.33 -17.18 -15.94
CA VAL A 245 4.68 -16.69 -15.61
C VAL A 245 5.51 -16.57 -16.88
N ASP A 246 5.53 -17.60 -17.71
CA ASP A 246 6.28 -17.62 -18.97
C ASP A 246 5.80 -16.51 -19.91
N PHE A 247 4.48 -16.31 -20.03
CA PHE A 247 3.92 -15.21 -20.82
C PHE A 247 4.33 -13.83 -20.28
N SER A 248 4.26 -13.63 -18.98
CA SER A 248 4.65 -12.36 -18.36
C SER A 248 6.14 -12.05 -18.59
N LEU A 249 6.99 -13.08 -18.56
CA LEU A 249 8.41 -12.96 -18.87
C LEU A 249 8.65 -12.71 -20.36
N ALA A 250 7.77 -13.19 -21.22
CA ALA A 250 7.81 -13.01 -22.67
C ALA A 250 7.61 -11.58 -23.11
N ILE A 251 6.66 -10.90 -22.50
CA ILE A 251 6.35 -9.50 -22.80
C ILE A 251 7.32 -8.51 -22.12
N THR A 252 8.21 -9.00 -21.26
CA THR A 252 9.23 -8.17 -20.62
C THR A 252 10.44 -8.01 -21.55
N PRO A 253 10.82 -6.79 -21.97
CA PRO A 253 11.94 -6.59 -22.90
C PRO A 253 13.24 -7.24 -22.45
N GLY A 254 13.94 -7.88 -23.37
CA GLY A 254 15.28 -8.44 -23.16
C GLY A 254 15.35 -9.89 -22.65
N ARG A 255 14.24 -10.63 -22.61
CA ARG A 255 14.26 -12.07 -22.28
C ARG A 255 13.85 -12.95 -23.48
N GLN A 256 14.65 -13.98 -23.73
CA GLN A 256 14.27 -15.10 -24.62
C GLN A 256 13.37 -16.06 -23.83
N ILE A 257 12.33 -16.57 -24.49
CA ILE A 257 11.34 -17.45 -23.88
C ILE A 257 11.54 -18.86 -24.42
N ASN A 258 11.61 -19.79 -23.49
CA ASN A 258 11.38 -21.21 -23.76
C ASN A 258 10.09 -21.63 -23.07
N PHE A 259 9.01 -21.80 -23.82
CA PHE A 259 7.75 -22.35 -23.31
C PHE A 259 7.94 -23.82 -22.95
N ILE A 260 8.33 -24.10 -21.72
CA ILE A 260 8.64 -25.45 -21.27
C ILE A 260 7.43 -26.18 -20.66
N ASN A 261 6.38 -25.45 -20.24
CA ASN A 261 5.27 -26.04 -19.51
C ASN A 261 3.94 -26.04 -20.27
N LYS A 262 3.26 -27.20 -20.22
CA LYS A 262 1.98 -27.45 -20.89
C LYS A 262 0.73 -27.15 -20.05
N LEU A 263 0.87 -26.65 -18.83
CA LEU A 263 -0.26 -26.34 -17.94
C LEU A 263 -0.82 -24.93 -18.18
N GLY A 264 -2.11 -24.87 -18.45
CA GLY A 264 -2.84 -23.64 -18.76
C GLY A 264 -2.81 -23.29 -20.26
N SER A 265 -3.65 -22.38 -20.69
CA SER A 265 -3.66 -21.81 -22.05
C SER A 265 -3.70 -20.30 -21.99
N ILE A 266 -3.09 -19.65 -22.98
CA ILE A 266 -3.18 -18.20 -23.18
C ILE A 266 -3.83 -17.99 -24.51
N LEU A 267 -4.97 -17.31 -24.51
CA LEU A 267 -5.72 -16.97 -25.70
C LEU A 267 -5.54 -15.49 -26.00
N TYR A 268 -5.05 -15.17 -27.19
CA TYR A 268 -4.96 -13.80 -27.67
C TYR A 268 -6.09 -13.54 -28.68
N LEU A 269 -6.95 -12.56 -28.36
CA LEU A 269 -8.01 -12.11 -29.25
C LEU A 269 -7.72 -10.72 -29.76
N LYS A 270 -7.75 -10.58 -31.09
CA LYS A 270 -7.69 -9.28 -31.74
C LYS A 270 -9.12 -8.85 -32.12
N ALA A 271 -9.68 -7.93 -31.33
CA ALA A 271 -10.98 -7.36 -31.60
C ALA A 271 -10.86 -6.15 -32.55
N LYS A 272 -11.95 -5.86 -33.29
CA LYS A 272 -12.07 -4.60 -34.06
C LYS A 272 -12.21 -3.43 -33.08
N GLN A 273 -11.77 -2.24 -33.50
CA GLN A 273 -11.70 -1.03 -32.68
C GLN A 273 -13.02 -0.64 -32.00
N TYR A 274 -14.16 -1.07 -32.52
CA TYR A 274 -15.52 -0.76 -32.03
C TYR A 274 -16.25 -1.97 -31.44
N SER A 275 -15.56 -3.09 -31.18
CA SER A 275 -16.20 -4.23 -30.54
C SER A 275 -16.50 -3.91 -29.07
N LEU A 276 -17.73 -4.18 -28.61
CA LEU A 276 -18.10 -4.02 -27.22
C LEU A 276 -17.34 -5.03 -26.37
N LYS A 277 -16.92 -4.65 -25.19
CA LYS A 277 -16.17 -5.52 -24.25
C LYS A 277 -16.98 -6.76 -23.88
N GLU A 278 -18.28 -6.58 -23.73
CA GLU A 278 -19.26 -7.61 -23.40
C GLU A 278 -19.32 -8.69 -24.49
N ASP A 279 -19.28 -8.30 -25.76
CA ASP A 279 -19.26 -9.24 -26.88
C ASP A 279 -17.99 -10.05 -26.93
N ILE A 280 -16.84 -9.46 -26.56
CA ILE A 280 -15.56 -10.16 -26.44
C ILE A 280 -15.64 -11.19 -25.32
N ILE A 281 -16.15 -10.82 -24.15
CA ILE A 281 -16.28 -11.72 -23.00
C ILE A 281 -17.30 -12.82 -23.31
N ARG A 282 -18.45 -12.48 -23.92
CA ARG A 282 -19.41 -13.47 -24.39
C ARG A 282 -18.77 -14.48 -25.34
N PHE A 283 -18.05 -13.99 -26.36
CA PHE A 283 -17.35 -14.85 -27.30
C PHE A 283 -16.36 -15.78 -26.60
N LEU A 284 -15.62 -15.28 -25.61
CA LEU A 284 -14.70 -16.09 -24.79
C LEU A 284 -15.44 -17.18 -24.02
N ILE A 285 -16.56 -16.86 -23.38
CA ILE A 285 -17.34 -17.83 -22.62
C ILE A 285 -17.92 -18.91 -23.54
N GLU A 286 -18.43 -18.53 -24.70
CA GLU A 286 -19.07 -19.45 -25.65
C GLU A 286 -18.07 -20.33 -26.44
N ASN A 287 -16.81 -19.88 -26.59
CA ASN A 287 -15.82 -20.51 -27.44
C ASN A 287 -14.55 -20.97 -26.70
N SER A 288 -14.57 -21.00 -25.37
CA SER A 288 -13.45 -21.50 -24.56
C SER A 288 -13.97 -22.44 -23.46
N ASP A 289 -13.05 -23.18 -22.86
CA ASP A 289 -13.33 -24.09 -21.75
C ASP A 289 -13.51 -23.33 -20.41
N ILE A 290 -14.00 -22.08 -20.45
CA ILE A 290 -14.28 -21.30 -19.23
C ILE A 290 -15.48 -21.90 -18.53
N ASN A 291 -15.26 -22.45 -17.35
CA ASN A 291 -16.33 -22.96 -16.50
C ASN A 291 -16.86 -21.84 -15.60
N LEU A 292 -18.05 -21.33 -15.90
CA LEU A 292 -18.67 -20.27 -15.11
C LEU A 292 -19.11 -20.69 -13.69
N ASN A 293 -19.10 -21.99 -13.39
CA ASN A 293 -19.30 -22.50 -12.04
C ASN A 293 -18.05 -22.42 -11.16
N GLU A 294 -16.90 -22.09 -11.76
CA GLU A 294 -15.66 -21.82 -11.06
C GLU A 294 -15.42 -20.31 -10.96
N GLN A 295 -14.60 -19.91 -10.01
CA GLN A 295 -14.28 -18.50 -9.83
C GLN A 295 -13.35 -18.02 -10.97
N ASN A 296 -13.86 -17.09 -11.79
CA ASN A 296 -13.12 -16.47 -12.88
C ASN A 296 -12.90 -14.99 -12.60
N TYR A 297 -11.76 -14.45 -13.03
CA TYR A 297 -11.41 -13.05 -12.84
C TYR A 297 -11.25 -12.34 -14.18
N PHE A 298 -11.93 -11.22 -14.34
CA PHE A 298 -11.79 -10.31 -15.47
C PHE A 298 -11.12 -9.02 -15.03
N LEU A 299 -9.98 -8.69 -15.64
CA LEU A 299 -9.27 -7.45 -15.37
C LEU A 299 -9.66 -6.39 -16.39
N ILE A 300 -10.28 -5.32 -15.91
CA ILE A 300 -10.75 -4.20 -16.75
C ILE A 300 -10.01 -2.93 -16.32
N GLY A 301 -9.41 -2.23 -17.28
CA GLY A 301 -8.46 -1.14 -17.02
C GLY A 301 -9.07 0.18 -16.51
N ASN A 302 -10.42 0.30 -16.42
CA ASN A 302 -11.07 1.52 -15.94
C ASN A 302 -12.27 1.18 -15.06
N ASN A 303 -12.34 1.78 -13.87
CA ASN A 303 -13.39 1.53 -12.88
C ASN A 303 -14.81 1.84 -13.41
N GLN A 304 -14.98 2.89 -14.20
CA GLN A 304 -16.26 3.24 -14.80
C GLN A 304 -16.78 2.12 -15.71
N HIS A 305 -15.90 1.53 -16.51
CA HIS A 305 -16.24 0.43 -17.40
C HIS A 305 -16.46 -0.91 -16.69
N ILE A 306 -15.93 -1.09 -15.47
CA ILE A 306 -16.17 -2.32 -14.70
C ILE A 306 -17.65 -2.46 -14.37
N PHE A 307 -18.28 -1.39 -13.89
CA PHE A 307 -19.70 -1.40 -13.53
C PHE A 307 -20.60 -1.68 -14.74
N GLU A 308 -20.36 -0.96 -15.84
CA GLU A 308 -21.11 -1.13 -17.07
C GLU A 308 -20.99 -2.56 -17.62
N THR A 309 -19.76 -3.07 -17.70
CA THR A 309 -19.47 -4.42 -18.19
C THR A 309 -20.09 -5.49 -17.28
N ALA A 310 -19.93 -5.38 -15.95
CA ALA A 310 -20.51 -6.34 -15.03
C ALA A 310 -22.05 -6.33 -15.06
N THR A 311 -22.66 -5.15 -15.19
CA THR A 311 -24.12 -5.02 -15.32
C THR A 311 -24.64 -5.69 -16.61
N GLN A 312 -23.95 -5.50 -17.71
CA GLN A 312 -24.34 -6.11 -18.99
C GLN A 312 -24.13 -7.62 -18.99
N LEU A 313 -22.99 -8.09 -18.46
CA LEU A 313 -22.74 -9.52 -18.30
C LEU A 313 -23.71 -10.19 -17.33
N GLY A 314 -24.09 -9.53 -16.24
CA GLY A 314 -25.12 -10.01 -15.30
C GLY A 314 -26.52 -10.12 -15.93
N ARG A 315 -26.83 -9.30 -16.95
CA ARG A 315 -28.07 -9.46 -17.75
C ARG A 315 -28.01 -10.64 -18.71
N MET A 316 -26.82 -10.93 -19.28
CA MET A 316 -26.62 -12.04 -20.20
C MET A 316 -26.51 -13.39 -19.47
N PHE A 317 -25.90 -13.38 -18.30
CA PHE A 317 -25.62 -14.55 -17.48
C PHE A 317 -26.09 -14.30 -16.04
N PRO A 318 -27.38 -14.41 -15.74
CA PRO A 318 -27.94 -14.09 -14.43
C PRO A 318 -27.27 -14.88 -13.29
N ASN A 319 -26.91 -14.20 -12.21
CA ASN A 319 -26.26 -14.76 -11.01
C ASN A 319 -24.87 -15.37 -11.21
N GLN A 320 -24.23 -15.14 -12.35
CA GLN A 320 -22.89 -15.69 -12.65
C GLN A 320 -21.78 -14.64 -12.62
N PHE A 321 -22.13 -13.36 -12.60
CA PHE A 321 -21.18 -12.27 -12.56
C PHE A 321 -21.39 -11.38 -11.35
N ASP A 322 -20.34 -11.19 -10.61
CA ASP A 322 -20.23 -10.20 -9.54
C ASP A 322 -18.99 -9.34 -9.79
N TYR A 323 -18.92 -8.18 -9.19
CA TYR A 323 -17.76 -7.33 -9.29
C TYR A 323 -17.33 -6.86 -7.90
N VAL A 324 -16.01 -6.93 -7.68
CA VAL A 324 -15.42 -6.40 -6.45
C VAL A 324 -15.47 -4.87 -6.54
N ARG A 325 -16.44 -4.27 -5.85
CA ARG A 325 -16.53 -2.82 -5.74
C ARG A 325 -15.31 -2.30 -4.95
N LYS A 326 -14.54 -1.42 -5.56
CA LYS A 326 -13.99 -0.32 -4.78
C LYS A 326 -15.16 0.52 -4.33
N ASN A 327 -15.15 0.95 -3.05
CA ASN A 327 -16.18 1.78 -2.45
C ASN A 327 -16.78 2.75 -3.49
N PRO A 328 -18.07 2.61 -3.86
CA PRO A 328 -18.71 3.42 -4.91
C PRO A 328 -18.80 4.91 -4.54
N PHE A 329 -18.51 5.24 -3.29
CA PHE A 329 -18.66 6.58 -2.73
C PHE A 329 -17.34 7.34 -2.60
N ILE A 330 -16.20 6.76 -3.02
CA ILE A 330 -14.86 7.38 -2.90
C ILE A 330 -14.79 8.79 -3.54
N GLU A 331 -15.56 9.02 -4.59
CA GLU A 331 -15.59 10.29 -5.34
C GLU A 331 -16.73 11.24 -4.91
N CYS A 332 -17.55 10.85 -3.92
CA CYS A 332 -18.66 11.67 -3.45
C CYS A 332 -18.20 12.60 -2.31
N THR A 333 -18.73 13.83 -2.28
CA THR A 333 -18.43 14.83 -1.25
C THR A 333 -18.71 14.35 0.18
N ASN A 334 -19.63 13.39 0.36
CA ASN A 334 -19.96 12.77 1.64
C ASN A 334 -19.69 11.26 1.63
N SER A 335 -18.55 10.85 1.09
CA SER A 335 -18.23 9.44 0.86
C SER A 335 -18.30 8.57 2.12
N ILE A 336 -17.81 9.06 3.26
CA ILE A 336 -17.84 8.35 4.55
C ILE A 336 -19.28 8.15 5.02
N PHE A 337 -20.12 9.18 4.90
CA PHE A 337 -21.53 9.11 5.29
C PHE A 337 -22.30 8.09 4.45
N LEU A 338 -22.17 8.18 3.12
CA LEU A 338 -22.84 7.27 2.20
C LEU A 338 -22.35 5.83 2.34
N GLN A 339 -21.07 5.64 2.59
CA GLN A 339 -20.49 4.33 2.87
C GLN A 339 -21.05 3.73 4.16
N SER A 340 -21.08 4.51 5.24
CA SER A 340 -21.59 4.05 6.54
C SER A 340 -23.09 3.74 6.48
N LEU A 341 -23.88 4.53 5.76
CA LEU A 341 -25.28 4.22 5.51
C LEU A 341 -25.47 2.93 4.68
N ALA A 342 -24.65 2.74 3.63
CA ALA A 342 -24.73 1.52 2.84
C ALA A 342 -24.33 0.29 3.69
N GLN A 343 -23.33 0.39 4.53
CA GLN A 343 -22.95 -0.68 5.45
C GLN A 343 -24.09 -1.00 6.43
N TYR A 344 -24.72 0.00 6.99
CA TYR A 344 -25.88 -0.17 7.86
C TYR A 344 -27.06 -0.88 7.19
N TYR A 345 -27.32 -0.57 5.91
CA TYR A 345 -28.42 -1.19 5.16
C TYR A 345 -28.14 -2.61 4.65
N PHE A 346 -26.90 -2.96 4.43
CA PHE A 346 -26.55 -4.20 3.73
C PHE A 346 -25.76 -5.21 4.57
N LEU A 347 -25.31 -4.84 5.80
CA LEU A 347 -24.58 -5.71 6.69
C LEU A 347 -25.36 -5.91 8.00
N ASP A 348 -25.77 -7.12 8.28
CA ASP A 348 -26.57 -7.48 9.47
C ASP A 348 -25.84 -7.18 10.79
N ASP A 349 -24.49 -7.18 10.79
CA ASP A 349 -23.65 -6.92 11.97
C ASP A 349 -23.27 -5.45 12.15
N PHE A 350 -23.80 -4.52 11.34
CA PHE A 350 -23.44 -3.09 11.37
C PHE A 350 -24.57 -2.26 11.97
N SER A 351 -24.31 -1.65 13.11
CA SER A 351 -25.33 -0.90 13.89
C SER A 351 -25.31 0.61 13.59
N GLU A 352 -26.37 1.32 14.03
CA GLU A 352 -26.43 2.78 14.00
C GLU A 352 -25.26 3.42 14.77
N TYR A 353 -24.78 2.74 15.81
CA TYR A 353 -23.62 3.21 16.57
C TYR A 353 -22.34 3.16 15.73
N ASP A 354 -22.18 2.14 14.89
CA ASP A 354 -21.04 2.02 13.99
C ASP A 354 -21.05 3.09 12.91
N VAL A 355 -22.25 3.47 12.41
CA VAL A 355 -22.42 4.63 11.53
C VAL A 355 -21.90 5.90 12.20
N LEU A 356 -22.32 6.16 13.43
CA LEU A 356 -21.91 7.35 14.16
C LEU A 356 -20.43 7.32 14.54
N ASN A 357 -19.87 6.17 14.84
CA ASN A 357 -18.46 5.99 15.12
C ASN A 357 -17.59 6.30 13.88
N ASN A 358 -18.04 5.91 12.69
CA ASN A 358 -17.36 6.22 11.44
C ASN A 358 -17.47 7.71 11.06
N LEU A 359 -18.60 8.35 11.38
CA LEU A 359 -18.83 9.76 11.05
C LEU A 359 -18.18 10.72 12.03
N PHE A 360 -18.08 10.32 13.29
CA PHE A 360 -17.62 11.16 14.40
C PHE A 360 -16.59 10.40 15.26
N PRO A 361 -15.45 9.96 14.69
CA PRO A 361 -14.48 9.15 15.40
C PRO A 361 -13.85 9.88 16.61
N ASP A 362 -13.74 11.19 16.53
CA ASP A 362 -13.09 12.04 17.55
C ASP A 362 -14.01 12.53 18.67
N TYR A 363 -15.31 12.19 18.62
CA TYR A 363 -16.28 12.59 19.63
C TYR A 363 -16.46 11.49 20.68
N ASN A 364 -16.74 11.90 21.92
CA ASN A 364 -16.98 10.97 23.02
C ASN A 364 -18.31 10.20 22.87
N ASP A 365 -18.45 9.12 23.64
CA ASP A 365 -19.61 8.24 23.59
C ASP A 365 -20.93 8.92 23.97
N ASP A 366 -20.89 9.93 24.87
CA ASP A 366 -22.08 10.66 25.29
C ASP A 366 -22.65 11.51 24.15
N PHE A 367 -21.79 12.12 23.34
CA PHE A 367 -22.20 12.85 22.14
C PHE A 367 -22.86 11.90 21.13
N ARG A 368 -22.24 10.74 20.87
CA ARG A 368 -22.76 9.74 19.93
C ARG A 368 -24.12 9.19 20.38
N ARG A 369 -24.28 8.86 21.67
CA ARG A 369 -25.56 8.42 22.25
C ARG A 369 -26.64 9.50 22.19
N GLY A 370 -26.25 10.76 22.41
CA GLY A 370 -27.17 11.89 22.27
C GLY A 370 -27.66 12.10 20.84
N LEU A 371 -26.80 11.87 19.87
CA LEU A 371 -27.15 11.95 18.44
C LEU A 371 -28.04 10.78 18.00
N LEU A 372 -27.75 9.55 18.47
CA LEU A 372 -28.59 8.35 18.25
C LEU A 372 -30.03 8.59 18.70
N LYS A 373 -30.24 9.06 19.93
CA LYS A 373 -31.58 9.39 20.43
C LYS A 373 -32.34 10.42 19.58
N LYS A 374 -31.62 11.35 18.94
CA LYS A 374 -32.23 12.32 18.02
C LYS A 374 -32.62 11.67 16.69
N ILE A 375 -31.79 10.76 16.17
CA ILE A 375 -32.06 10.03 14.93
C ILE A 375 -33.26 9.09 15.11
N GLU A 376 -33.29 8.32 16.19
CA GLU A 376 -34.42 7.44 16.55
C GLU A 376 -35.74 8.21 16.67
N LYS A 377 -35.70 9.40 17.28
CA LYS A 377 -36.87 10.26 17.42
C LYS A 377 -37.34 10.82 16.06
N LEU A 378 -36.45 11.04 15.10
CA LEU A 378 -36.80 11.46 13.75
C LEU A 378 -37.38 10.30 12.94
N ALA A 379 -36.82 9.10 13.09
CA ALA A 379 -37.30 7.89 12.43
C ALA A 379 -38.68 7.43 12.96
N SER A 380 -38.98 7.66 14.24
CA SER A 380 -40.29 7.31 14.82
C SER A 380 -41.41 8.31 14.49
N ASN A 381 -41.09 9.47 13.90
CA ASN A 381 -42.03 10.49 13.51
C ASN A 381 -42.25 10.57 11.99
N SER A 382 -41.62 9.65 11.23
CA SER A 382 -41.80 9.44 9.79
C SER A 382 -42.58 8.14 9.53
#